data_66fd5cc3e32dd03a656f3fc064fafee3
#
_entry.id   66fd5cc3e32dd03a656f3fc064fafee3
#
_cell.length_a   1.000
_cell.length_b   1.000
_cell.length_c   1.000
_cell.angle_alpha   90.00
_cell.angle_beta   90.00
_cell.angle_gamma   90.00
#
_symmetry.space_group_name_H-M   'P 1'
#
loop_
_entity.id
_entity.type
_entity.pdbx_description
1 polymer ?
#
loop_
_entity_poly.entity_id
_entity_poly.type
_entity_poly.pdbx_seq_one_letter_code
_entity_poly.pdbx_strand_id
1 'polypeptide(L)'
;MATAALACSALASTLTLGTTTFPAGATPGGCITGYAFTQGATDGTYQYKVPPSGGRITSWSTNTTGGVAETPLTLLLLRGGGNEYKVVNFDRETLPNPLPAGGVATFQLPAPWTVTGGEQLGLYGPGTGVNCFYTGGTIPAADVLSYDATAAPPGIGVTYPTASLGMFLVNVAAELEQILDAGITGSVAPATITAGGASEYAFTVSNSGVSAAPVIFTDGVPAGLTILSAVAGSGTCTTAGQTVSCTMPNLEAGQSAPVSIIVAAPNAGSYSDTATVSALSGSLADTNPGNNTAAATLNVSALAPVGPAVQCKVVQLAGAPLSVAKLVIPALNCKLGKVTSKASKSVRKGYVLSTTPRSGATLAAGSAVSVVTSSGPPKKHKKKKH
;
A
#
# COMPACT_ATOMS: atom_id res chain seq x y z
N MET A 1 -33.07 -15.52 -20.66
CA MET A 1 -32.00 -14.78 -21.34
C MET A 1 -31.09 -14.26 -20.24
N ALA A 2 -29.93 -14.86 -20.07
CA ALA A 2 -28.96 -14.40 -19.09
C ALA A 2 -28.17 -13.26 -19.73
N THR A 3 -28.35 -12.05 -19.25
CA THR A 3 -27.49 -10.90 -19.58
C THR A 3 -26.14 -11.12 -18.92
N ALA A 4 -25.14 -11.51 -19.71
CA ALA A 4 -23.77 -11.46 -19.28
C ALA A 4 -23.39 -9.99 -19.08
N ALA A 5 -23.27 -9.57 -17.83
CA ALA A 5 -22.63 -8.30 -17.51
C ALA A 5 -21.16 -8.44 -17.94
N LEU A 6 -20.76 -7.70 -18.99
CA LEU A 6 -19.34 -7.48 -19.26
C LEU A 6 -18.78 -6.71 -18.06
N ALA A 7 -17.99 -7.40 -17.24
CA ALA A 7 -17.16 -6.74 -16.27
C ALA A 7 -16.15 -5.89 -17.05
N CYS A 8 -16.33 -4.58 -17.03
CA CYS A 8 -15.36 -3.62 -17.52
C CYS A 8 -14.20 -3.65 -16.49
N SER A 9 -13.17 -4.46 -16.74
CA SER A 9 -11.94 -4.38 -15.95
C SER A 9 -11.36 -2.98 -16.13
N ALA A 10 -11.16 -2.25 -15.04
CA ALA A 10 -10.46 -0.99 -15.07
C ALA A 10 -9.04 -1.22 -15.59
N LEU A 11 -8.59 -0.38 -16.50
CA LEU A 11 -7.21 -0.43 -16.98
C LEU A 11 -6.27 0.03 -15.86
N ALA A 12 -5.08 -0.56 -15.79
CA ALA A 12 -4.00 -0.06 -14.96
C ALA A 12 -3.77 1.43 -15.23
N SER A 13 -3.55 2.21 -14.19
CA SER A 13 -3.15 3.61 -14.35
C SER A 13 -1.67 3.65 -14.71
N THR A 14 -1.32 4.41 -15.74
CA THR A 14 0.08 4.68 -16.12
C THR A 14 0.48 6.07 -15.68
N LEU A 15 1.67 6.17 -15.10
CA LEU A 15 2.32 7.41 -14.72
C LEU A 15 3.68 7.48 -15.40
N THR A 16 3.95 8.56 -16.13
CA THR A 16 5.27 8.79 -16.69
C THR A 16 6.17 9.41 -15.61
N LEU A 17 7.24 8.72 -15.26
CA LEU A 17 8.31 9.25 -14.42
C LEU A 17 9.35 9.94 -15.33
N GLY A 18 9.89 11.08 -14.88
CA GLY A 18 10.89 11.82 -15.64
C GLY A 18 10.34 12.54 -16.88
N THR A 19 11.22 12.90 -17.81
CA THR A 19 10.84 13.56 -19.06
C THR A 19 11.84 13.31 -20.18
N THR A 20 11.34 13.28 -21.40
CA THR A 20 12.11 13.35 -22.66
C THR A 20 11.76 14.61 -23.46
N THR A 21 10.91 15.47 -22.90
CA THR A 21 10.51 16.77 -23.47
C THR A 21 11.07 17.89 -22.59
N PHE A 22 11.80 18.81 -23.19
CA PHE A 22 12.51 19.84 -22.44
C PHE A 22 12.01 21.25 -22.79
N PRO A 23 12.13 22.23 -21.86
CA PRO A 23 11.73 23.59 -22.09
C PRO A 23 12.47 24.23 -23.28
N ALA A 24 11.82 25.19 -23.93
CA ALA A 24 12.41 25.93 -25.05
C ALA A 24 13.73 26.62 -24.63
N GLY A 25 14.72 26.51 -25.50
CA GLY A 25 16.05 27.05 -25.26
C GLY A 25 16.94 26.22 -24.32
N ALA A 26 16.47 25.08 -23.85
CA ALA A 26 17.33 24.16 -23.12
C ALA A 26 18.39 23.55 -24.06
N THR A 27 19.62 23.44 -23.57
CA THR A 27 20.77 22.94 -24.30
C THR A 27 21.07 21.51 -23.87
N PRO A 28 21.20 20.54 -24.82
CA PRO A 28 21.56 19.18 -24.47
C PRO A 28 23.00 19.09 -23.96
N GLY A 29 23.21 18.28 -22.93
CA GLY A 29 24.51 17.91 -22.39
C GLY A 29 24.79 16.43 -22.61
N GLY A 30 25.90 16.12 -23.28
CA GLY A 30 26.31 14.76 -23.59
C GLY A 30 26.62 13.94 -22.35
N CYS A 31 26.40 12.64 -22.43
CA CYS A 31 26.91 11.72 -21.45
C CYS A 31 28.45 11.75 -21.46
N ILE A 32 29.03 11.64 -20.29
CA ILE A 32 30.49 11.61 -20.10
C ILE A 32 30.88 10.19 -19.66
N THR A 33 31.95 9.66 -20.20
CA THR A 33 32.46 8.33 -19.85
C THR A 33 32.71 8.22 -18.35
N GLY A 34 32.12 7.20 -17.72
CA GLY A 34 32.26 6.95 -16.30
C GLY A 34 31.42 7.87 -15.40
N TYR A 35 30.40 8.53 -15.94
CA TYR A 35 29.48 9.36 -15.18
C TYR A 35 28.13 8.66 -15.02
N ALA A 36 27.59 8.75 -13.81
CA ALA A 36 26.20 8.45 -13.51
C ALA A 36 25.45 9.74 -13.20
N PHE A 37 24.24 9.87 -13.70
CA PHE A 37 23.37 11.04 -13.54
C PHE A 37 22.02 10.63 -12.97
N THR A 38 21.48 11.42 -12.05
CA THR A 38 20.10 11.30 -11.55
C THR A 38 19.53 12.67 -11.23
N GLN A 39 18.20 12.78 -11.17
CA GLN A 39 17.56 14.03 -10.77
C GLN A 39 17.56 14.14 -9.24
N GLY A 40 18.40 15.00 -8.68
CA GLY A 40 18.53 15.18 -7.23
C GLY A 40 17.34 15.87 -6.59
N ALA A 41 16.80 16.88 -7.29
CA ALA A 41 15.58 17.60 -6.91
C ALA A 41 14.85 18.11 -8.15
N THR A 42 13.56 18.44 -8.03
CA THR A 42 12.75 19.09 -9.06
C THR A 42 11.88 20.17 -8.45
N ASP A 43 11.40 21.11 -9.26
CA ASP A 43 10.38 22.10 -8.88
C ASP A 43 8.98 21.49 -8.71
N GLY A 44 8.83 20.21 -8.99
CA GLY A 44 7.56 19.47 -8.98
C GLY A 44 6.87 19.32 -10.33
N THR A 45 7.39 19.95 -11.39
CA THR A 45 6.83 19.81 -12.75
C THR A 45 7.05 18.41 -13.31
N TYR A 46 8.21 17.81 -13.02
CA TYR A 46 8.55 16.46 -13.46
C TYR A 46 8.84 15.55 -12.26
N GLN A 47 8.29 14.36 -12.26
CA GLN A 47 8.46 13.38 -11.19
C GLN A 47 9.46 12.30 -11.61
N TYR A 48 10.70 12.37 -11.15
CA TYR A 48 11.73 11.35 -11.40
C TYR A 48 11.77 10.26 -10.32
N LYS A 49 11.08 10.47 -9.24
CA LYS A 49 11.04 9.57 -8.10
C LYS A 49 9.75 8.76 -8.11
N VAL A 50 9.86 7.46 -7.92
CA VAL A 50 8.71 6.57 -7.77
C VAL A 50 7.87 7.03 -6.57
N PRO A 51 6.55 7.23 -6.75
CA PRO A 51 5.66 7.65 -5.68
C PRO A 51 5.60 6.58 -4.56
N PRO A 52 5.20 6.96 -3.34
CA PRO A 52 5.08 6.01 -2.23
C PRO A 52 4.16 4.82 -2.50
N SER A 53 3.19 4.97 -3.40
CA SER A 53 2.32 3.87 -3.85
C SER A 53 3.06 2.75 -4.57
N GLY A 54 4.29 3.00 -5.06
CA GLY A 54 5.02 2.04 -5.85
C GLY A 54 4.34 1.73 -7.19
N GLY A 55 4.63 0.58 -7.74
CA GLY A 55 4.08 0.12 -9.00
C GLY A 55 5.01 -0.83 -9.74
N ARG A 56 4.90 -0.79 -11.08
CA ARG A 56 5.70 -1.62 -11.97
C ARG A 56 6.22 -0.80 -13.14
N ILE A 57 7.54 -0.64 -13.27
CA ILE A 57 8.15 -0.01 -14.45
C ILE A 57 8.17 -1.04 -15.56
N THR A 58 7.62 -0.68 -16.73
CA THR A 58 7.48 -1.58 -17.88
C THR A 58 8.40 -1.20 -19.04
N SER A 59 8.65 0.09 -19.21
CA SER A 59 9.49 0.63 -20.27
C SER A 59 10.17 1.92 -19.83
N TRP A 60 11.16 2.33 -20.60
CA TRP A 60 11.80 3.63 -20.43
C TRP A 60 12.16 4.27 -21.77
N SER A 61 12.40 5.56 -21.75
CA SER A 61 12.66 6.35 -22.96
C SER A 61 13.75 7.38 -22.71
N THR A 62 14.40 7.77 -23.79
CA THR A 62 15.38 8.86 -23.81
C THR A 62 15.22 9.69 -25.09
N ASN A 63 15.48 10.99 -25.01
CA ASN A 63 15.51 11.84 -26.19
C ASN A 63 16.85 11.67 -26.92
N THR A 64 16.79 11.32 -28.19
CA THR A 64 17.95 10.99 -29.04
C THR A 64 18.30 12.10 -30.03
N THR A 65 17.68 13.27 -29.90
CA THR A 65 17.95 14.41 -30.80
C THR A 65 19.41 14.82 -30.74
N GLY A 66 20.09 14.81 -31.89
CA GLY A 66 21.54 15.07 -31.98
C GLY A 66 22.42 13.92 -31.47
N GLY A 67 21.85 12.79 -31.16
CA GLY A 67 22.57 11.57 -30.75
C GLY A 67 23.14 10.80 -31.94
N VAL A 68 23.90 9.75 -31.66
CA VAL A 68 24.52 8.84 -32.61
C VAL A 68 23.87 7.47 -32.45
N ALA A 69 23.40 6.87 -33.58
CA ALA A 69 22.86 5.51 -33.57
C ALA A 69 23.89 4.51 -33.00
N GLU A 70 23.40 3.40 -32.46
CA GLU A 70 24.21 2.32 -31.88
C GLU A 70 25.06 2.74 -30.67
N THR A 71 24.79 3.93 -30.09
CA THR A 71 25.45 4.33 -28.83
C THR A 71 24.80 3.60 -27.65
N PRO A 72 25.60 2.92 -26.82
CA PRO A 72 25.06 2.26 -25.62
C PRO A 72 24.65 3.28 -24.55
N LEU A 73 23.61 2.95 -23.77
CA LEU A 73 23.10 3.75 -22.68
C LEU A 73 22.50 2.82 -21.62
N THR A 74 22.56 3.22 -20.36
CA THR A 74 22.01 2.40 -19.27
C THR A 74 21.04 3.23 -18.45
N LEU A 75 19.79 2.74 -18.34
CA LEU A 75 18.85 3.20 -17.31
C LEU A 75 19.35 2.73 -15.95
N LEU A 76 19.29 3.62 -14.99
CA LEU A 76 19.54 3.33 -13.57
C LEU A 76 18.24 3.47 -12.79
N LEU A 77 17.97 2.52 -11.92
CA LEU A 77 17.02 2.66 -10.83
C LEU A 77 17.82 2.75 -9.54
N LEU A 78 17.68 3.86 -8.85
CA LEU A 78 18.53 4.25 -7.74
C LEU A 78 17.70 4.41 -6.46
N ARG A 79 18.30 4.11 -5.31
CA ARG A 79 17.73 4.41 -4.00
C ARG A 79 18.75 5.21 -3.18
N GLY A 80 18.28 6.26 -2.52
CA GLY A 80 19.14 7.16 -1.75
C GLY A 80 18.67 8.60 -1.85
N GLY A 81 19.59 9.53 -1.68
CA GLY A 81 19.36 10.97 -1.75
C GLY A 81 20.50 11.75 -1.16
N GLY A 82 20.50 13.06 -1.40
CA GLY A 82 21.60 13.94 -0.98
C GLY A 82 22.87 13.64 -1.75
N ASN A 83 23.87 13.10 -1.08
CA ASN A 83 25.20 12.90 -1.66
C ASN A 83 25.52 11.44 -2.02
N GLU A 84 24.55 10.54 -1.94
CA GLU A 84 24.78 9.12 -2.21
C GLU A 84 23.54 8.43 -2.77
N TYR A 85 23.73 7.67 -3.86
CA TYR A 85 22.70 6.84 -4.49
C TYR A 85 23.24 5.42 -4.73
N LYS A 86 22.42 4.43 -4.40
CA LYS A 86 22.71 3.02 -4.61
C LYS A 86 21.89 2.46 -5.75
N VAL A 87 22.54 1.74 -6.67
CA VAL A 87 21.85 1.04 -7.78
C VAL A 87 21.04 -0.13 -7.21
N VAL A 88 19.74 -0.11 -7.43
CA VAL A 88 18.83 -1.20 -7.06
C VAL A 88 18.41 -2.03 -8.28
N ASN A 89 18.41 -1.41 -9.47
CA ASN A 89 18.27 -2.11 -10.74
C ASN A 89 18.86 -1.28 -11.88
N PHE A 90 19.10 -1.88 -13.05
CA PHE A 90 19.59 -1.21 -14.24
C PHE A 90 19.21 -2.00 -15.50
N ASP A 91 19.07 -1.29 -16.62
CA ASP A 91 18.83 -1.85 -17.96
C ASP A 91 19.80 -1.25 -18.97
N ARG A 92 20.49 -2.10 -19.71
CA ARG A 92 21.49 -1.69 -20.72
C ARG A 92 20.92 -1.86 -22.10
N GLU A 93 20.87 -0.75 -22.82
CA GLU A 93 20.35 -0.71 -24.17
C GLU A 93 21.32 -0.02 -25.12
N THR A 94 21.06 -0.17 -26.39
CA THR A 94 21.79 0.49 -27.48
C THR A 94 20.79 1.29 -28.30
N LEU A 95 21.10 2.55 -28.59
CA LEU A 95 20.23 3.38 -29.41
C LEU A 95 19.99 2.71 -30.77
N PRO A 96 18.75 2.74 -31.27
CA PRO A 96 18.39 2.08 -32.52
C PRO A 96 19.07 2.71 -33.73
N ASN A 97 19.24 1.92 -34.79
CA ASN A 97 19.72 2.36 -36.06
C ASN A 97 18.68 2.04 -37.19
N PRO A 98 18.04 3.05 -37.81
CA PRO A 98 18.24 4.49 -37.59
C PRO A 98 17.64 4.99 -36.27
N LEU A 99 18.06 6.16 -35.81
CA LEU A 99 17.41 6.85 -34.71
C LEU A 99 15.95 7.16 -35.03
N PRO A 100 15.04 7.15 -34.03
CA PRO A 100 13.63 7.41 -34.25
C PRO A 100 13.37 8.82 -34.84
N ALA A 101 12.55 8.92 -35.88
CA ALA A 101 12.21 10.19 -36.52
C ALA A 101 11.55 11.20 -35.53
N GLY A 102 10.89 10.72 -34.48
CA GLY A 102 10.31 11.53 -33.40
C GLY A 102 11.31 11.98 -32.35
N GLY A 103 12.59 11.62 -32.49
CA GLY A 103 13.65 12.02 -31.55
C GLY A 103 13.61 11.32 -30.18
N VAL A 104 12.73 10.34 -29.95
CA VAL A 104 12.64 9.59 -28.69
C VAL A 104 12.78 8.09 -28.95
N ALA A 105 13.77 7.47 -28.33
CA ALA A 105 13.89 6.01 -28.28
C ALA A 105 13.19 5.47 -27.04
N THR A 106 12.41 4.40 -27.20
CA THR A 106 11.71 3.70 -26.12
C THR A 106 12.15 2.25 -26.09
N PHE A 107 12.47 1.76 -24.90
CA PHE A 107 12.94 0.41 -24.64
C PHE A 107 11.94 -0.29 -23.71
N GLN A 108 11.54 -1.51 -24.08
CA GLN A 108 10.71 -2.35 -23.22
C GLN A 108 11.63 -3.14 -22.28
N LEU A 109 11.34 -3.14 -20.98
CA LEU A 109 12.09 -3.98 -20.06
C LEU A 109 11.83 -5.46 -20.35
N PRO A 110 12.85 -6.32 -20.38
CA PRO A 110 12.68 -7.77 -20.58
C PRO A 110 11.73 -8.41 -19.55
N ALA A 111 11.71 -7.88 -18.35
CA ALA A 111 10.72 -8.16 -17.30
C ALA A 111 10.43 -6.86 -16.55
N PRO A 112 9.16 -6.54 -16.29
CA PRO A 112 8.81 -5.34 -15.52
C PRO A 112 9.46 -5.32 -14.13
N TRP A 113 9.89 -4.13 -13.68
CA TRP A 113 10.48 -3.96 -12.36
C TRP A 113 9.44 -3.54 -11.34
N THR A 114 9.17 -4.39 -10.37
CA THR A 114 8.35 -3.99 -9.20
C THR A 114 9.14 -3.00 -8.35
N VAL A 115 8.53 -1.86 -8.06
CA VAL A 115 9.09 -0.77 -7.26
C VAL A 115 8.14 -0.42 -6.12
N THR A 116 8.70 -0.12 -4.96
CA THR A 116 7.93 0.07 -3.71
C THR A 116 7.82 1.54 -3.27
N GLY A 117 8.37 2.44 -4.07
CA GLY A 117 8.38 3.88 -3.79
C GLY A 117 9.70 4.37 -3.21
N GLY A 118 10.05 5.58 -3.62
CA GLY A 118 11.29 6.22 -3.22
C GLY A 118 12.50 5.94 -4.11
N GLU A 119 12.41 4.98 -5.03
CA GLU A 119 13.40 4.77 -6.08
C GLU A 119 13.40 5.95 -7.06
N GLN A 120 14.52 6.21 -7.70
CA GLN A 120 14.73 7.34 -8.57
C GLN A 120 15.38 6.93 -9.90
N LEU A 121 14.94 7.53 -11.00
CA LEU A 121 15.51 7.31 -12.31
C LEU A 121 16.86 8.00 -12.46
N GLY A 122 17.76 7.36 -13.18
CA GLY A 122 19.03 7.92 -13.59
C GLY A 122 19.53 7.32 -14.90
N LEU A 123 20.62 7.86 -15.40
CA LEU A 123 21.32 7.39 -16.59
C LEU A 123 22.81 7.20 -16.32
N TYR A 124 23.35 6.19 -16.96
CA TYR A 124 24.79 6.00 -17.08
C TYR A 124 25.15 5.86 -18.56
N GLY A 125 26.03 6.74 -19.04
CA GLY A 125 26.50 6.72 -20.41
C GLY A 125 27.98 6.36 -20.49
N PRO A 126 28.39 5.48 -21.42
CA PRO A 126 29.78 5.10 -21.58
C PRO A 126 30.63 6.15 -22.30
N GLY A 127 30.04 7.26 -22.77
CA GLY A 127 30.75 8.29 -23.50
C GLY A 127 29.85 9.19 -24.37
N THR A 128 30.46 9.87 -25.32
CA THR A 128 29.80 10.78 -26.27
C THR A 128 28.87 10.04 -27.22
N GLY A 129 27.88 10.74 -27.76
CA GLY A 129 26.94 10.18 -28.76
C GLY A 129 25.51 10.03 -28.25
N VAL A 130 25.25 10.39 -27.01
CA VAL A 130 23.90 10.48 -26.42
C VAL A 130 23.88 11.63 -25.39
N ASN A 131 22.70 12.23 -25.23
CA ASN A 131 22.49 13.29 -24.24
C ASN A 131 21.99 12.66 -22.92
N CYS A 132 22.68 12.90 -21.83
CA CYS A 132 22.26 12.44 -20.50
C CYS A 132 21.41 13.45 -19.75
N PHE A 133 21.51 14.74 -20.10
CA PHE A 133 20.77 15.80 -19.45
C PHE A 133 20.55 16.99 -20.38
N TYR A 134 19.74 17.93 -19.92
CA TYR A 134 19.53 19.26 -20.53
C TYR A 134 19.71 20.33 -19.47
N THR A 135 20.20 21.51 -19.90
CA THR A 135 20.46 22.64 -19.02
C THR A 135 20.09 23.98 -19.66
N GLY A 136 19.87 25.00 -18.87
CA GLY A 136 19.57 26.35 -19.33
C GLY A 136 18.14 26.51 -19.85
N GLY A 137 17.94 27.49 -20.72
CA GLY A 137 16.59 27.86 -21.16
C GLY A 137 15.71 28.33 -19.99
N THR A 138 14.51 27.76 -19.87
CA THR A 138 13.56 28.04 -18.79
C THR A 138 13.54 26.92 -17.73
N ILE A 139 14.60 26.07 -17.66
CA ILE A 139 14.71 25.06 -16.60
C ILE A 139 14.87 25.78 -15.25
N PRO A 140 13.97 25.50 -14.27
CA PRO A 140 14.03 26.12 -12.95
C PRO A 140 15.32 25.83 -12.19
N ALA A 141 15.77 26.77 -11.37
CA ALA A 141 16.96 26.56 -10.52
C ALA A 141 16.76 25.47 -9.45
N ALA A 142 15.49 25.14 -9.14
CA ALA A 142 15.14 24.05 -8.23
C ALA A 142 15.32 22.65 -8.87
N ASP A 143 15.43 22.56 -10.19
CA ASP A 143 15.72 21.31 -10.87
C ASP A 143 17.23 21.03 -10.80
N VAL A 144 17.58 20.10 -9.93
CA VAL A 144 18.96 19.81 -9.54
C VAL A 144 19.36 18.42 -10.06
N LEU A 145 20.43 18.39 -10.86
CA LEU A 145 21.11 17.16 -11.26
C LEU A 145 22.04 16.72 -10.13
N SER A 146 22.00 15.44 -9.79
CA SER A 146 23.04 14.80 -8.99
C SER A 146 23.87 13.87 -9.90
N TYR A 147 25.20 13.93 -9.78
CA TYR A 147 26.07 13.13 -10.64
C TYR A 147 27.30 12.60 -9.89
N ASP A 148 27.78 11.42 -10.29
CA ASP A 148 29.07 10.89 -9.92
C ASP A 148 29.99 10.94 -11.15
N ALA A 149 31.11 11.66 -11.03
CA ALA A 149 32.10 11.83 -12.09
C ALA A 149 33.09 10.66 -12.23
N THR A 150 33.04 9.71 -11.31
CA THR A 150 33.92 8.55 -11.26
C THR A 150 33.14 7.25 -11.11
N ALA A 151 31.90 7.25 -11.57
CA ALA A 151 30.98 6.15 -11.39
C ALA A 151 31.53 4.83 -11.98
N ALA A 152 31.58 3.82 -11.16
CA ALA A 152 31.86 2.46 -11.62
C ALA A 152 30.75 2.01 -12.60
N PRO A 153 31.03 1.07 -13.51
CA PRO A 153 29.98 0.48 -14.35
C PRO A 153 28.79 -0.01 -13.51
N PRO A 154 27.55 0.19 -13.98
CA PRO A 154 26.35 -0.16 -13.22
C PRO A 154 26.31 -1.64 -12.84
N GLY A 155 25.97 -1.90 -11.58
CA GLY A 155 25.74 -3.22 -10.99
C GLY A 155 24.87 -3.07 -9.76
N ILE A 156 24.01 -4.05 -9.48
CA ILE A 156 23.15 -4.02 -8.29
C ILE A 156 24.03 -3.90 -7.03
N GLY A 157 23.70 -2.93 -6.19
CA GLY A 157 24.44 -2.65 -4.96
C GLY A 157 25.59 -1.65 -5.12
N VAL A 158 26.00 -1.28 -6.34
CA VAL A 158 26.98 -0.21 -6.57
C VAL A 158 26.45 1.10 -6.01
N THR A 159 27.29 1.83 -5.32
CA THR A 159 26.96 3.14 -4.74
C THR A 159 27.71 4.24 -5.49
N TYR A 160 26.99 5.31 -5.78
CA TYR A 160 27.50 6.52 -6.42
C TYR A 160 27.49 7.68 -5.44
N PRO A 161 28.65 8.15 -4.96
CA PRO A 161 28.77 9.43 -4.26
C PRO A 161 28.54 10.56 -5.28
N THR A 162 27.64 11.48 -4.97
CA THR A 162 27.21 12.49 -5.95
C THR A 162 27.49 13.93 -5.53
N ALA A 163 27.87 14.76 -6.50
CA ALA A 163 27.79 16.22 -6.45
C ALA A 163 26.50 16.68 -7.14
N SER A 164 26.12 17.94 -6.93
CA SER A 164 24.87 18.51 -7.43
C SER A 164 25.08 19.78 -8.25
N LEU A 165 24.28 19.95 -9.31
CA LEU A 165 24.23 21.15 -10.16
C LEU A 165 22.78 21.56 -10.39
N GLY A 166 22.44 22.83 -10.23
CA GLY A 166 21.11 23.38 -10.50
C GLY A 166 20.87 23.72 -11.97
N MET A 167 19.61 23.87 -12.37
CA MET A 167 19.12 24.14 -13.73
C MET A 167 19.39 23.02 -14.74
N PHE A 168 19.18 21.75 -14.29
CA PHE A 168 19.38 20.56 -15.11
C PHE A 168 18.19 19.61 -14.99
N LEU A 169 17.86 18.97 -16.11
CA LEU A 169 16.90 17.85 -16.19
C LEU A 169 17.58 16.63 -16.81
N VAL A 170 17.48 15.49 -16.15
CA VAL A 170 17.98 14.22 -16.69
C VAL A 170 17.12 13.76 -17.86
N ASN A 171 17.76 13.31 -18.94
CA ASN A 171 17.11 12.90 -20.18
C ASN A 171 16.59 11.46 -20.10
N VAL A 172 15.65 11.22 -19.22
CA VAL A 172 15.06 9.89 -19.07
C VAL A 172 13.60 10.01 -18.65
N ALA A 173 12.76 9.16 -19.23
CA ALA A 173 11.42 8.91 -18.73
C ALA A 173 11.19 7.41 -18.62
N ALA A 174 10.29 6.99 -17.74
CA ALA A 174 9.87 5.60 -17.59
C ALA A 174 8.36 5.52 -17.37
N GLU A 175 7.73 4.49 -17.94
CA GLU A 175 6.31 4.22 -17.71
C GLU A 175 6.16 3.35 -16.47
N LEU A 176 5.49 3.91 -15.47
CA LEU A 176 5.11 3.25 -14.23
C LEU A 176 3.64 2.85 -14.30
N GLU A 177 3.38 1.56 -14.35
CA GLU A 177 2.04 1.02 -14.15
C GLU A 177 1.71 0.96 -12.67
N GLN A 178 0.58 1.54 -12.30
CA GLN A 178 0.01 1.46 -10.96
C GLN A 178 -1.24 0.58 -11.00
N ILE A 179 -1.24 -0.49 -10.22
CA ILE A 179 -2.28 -1.51 -10.22
C ILE A 179 -2.71 -1.75 -8.79
N LEU A 180 -3.98 -1.45 -8.51
CA LEU A 180 -4.70 -1.93 -7.33
C LEU A 180 -5.53 -3.14 -7.76
N ASP A 181 -5.51 -4.20 -6.97
CA ASP A 181 -6.43 -5.34 -7.03
C ASP A 181 -6.90 -5.60 -5.60
N ALA A 182 -7.88 -4.81 -5.18
CA ALA A 182 -8.50 -4.95 -3.88
C ALA A 182 -9.43 -6.16 -3.91
N GLY A 183 -9.30 -7.04 -2.95
CA GLY A 183 -10.15 -8.22 -2.83
C GLY A 183 -10.60 -8.43 -1.39
N ILE A 184 -11.64 -9.22 -1.20
CA ILE A 184 -12.16 -9.52 0.12
C ILE A 184 -12.55 -10.99 0.23
N THR A 185 -12.26 -11.58 1.39
CA THR A 185 -12.81 -12.88 1.81
C THR A 185 -13.51 -12.72 3.14
N GLY A 186 -14.49 -13.56 3.42
CA GLY A 186 -15.29 -13.46 4.64
C GLY A 186 -15.64 -14.82 5.24
N SER A 187 -15.82 -14.84 6.54
CA SER A 187 -16.31 -15.97 7.32
C SER A 187 -17.07 -15.48 8.54
N VAL A 188 -17.83 -16.38 9.16
CA VAL A 188 -18.49 -16.10 10.44
C VAL A 188 -18.17 -17.20 11.44
N ALA A 189 -17.86 -16.82 12.66
CA ALA A 189 -17.49 -17.78 13.69
C ALA A 189 -17.93 -17.32 15.10
N PRO A 190 -18.70 -18.17 15.79
CA PRO A 190 -19.29 -19.44 15.34
C PRO A 190 -20.36 -19.20 14.29
N ALA A 191 -20.42 -20.05 13.26
CA ALA A 191 -21.43 -19.95 12.19
C ALA A 191 -22.85 -20.36 12.67
N THR A 192 -22.95 -20.98 13.83
CA THR A 192 -24.21 -21.32 14.48
C THR A 192 -24.17 -20.95 15.96
N ILE A 193 -25.17 -20.19 16.39
CA ILE A 193 -25.35 -19.76 17.78
C ILE A 193 -26.80 -19.96 18.21
N THR A 194 -27.10 -19.75 19.49
CA THR A 194 -28.46 -19.62 19.99
C THR A 194 -28.87 -18.16 20.09
N ALA A 195 -30.16 -17.88 20.04
CA ALA A 195 -30.70 -16.54 20.24
C ALA A 195 -30.20 -15.93 21.56
N GLY A 196 -29.84 -14.66 21.51
CA GLY A 196 -29.14 -13.95 22.61
C GLY A 196 -27.62 -14.13 22.62
N GLY A 197 -27.06 -14.99 21.80
CA GLY A 197 -25.63 -15.17 21.61
C GLY A 197 -24.99 -14.13 20.72
N ALA A 198 -23.64 -14.17 20.65
CA ALA A 198 -22.85 -13.31 19.80
C ALA A 198 -21.94 -14.10 18.87
N SER A 199 -21.64 -13.54 17.70
CA SER A 199 -20.74 -14.10 16.72
C SER A 199 -19.89 -13.01 16.09
N GLU A 200 -18.84 -13.41 15.37
CA GLU A 200 -17.95 -12.52 14.65
C GLU A 200 -18.05 -12.80 13.15
N TYR A 201 -18.37 -11.78 12.37
CA TYR A 201 -18.07 -11.75 10.95
C TYR A 201 -16.62 -11.29 10.81
N ALA A 202 -15.79 -12.16 10.26
CA ALA A 202 -14.36 -11.93 10.05
C ALA A 202 -14.10 -11.82 8.55
N PHE A 203 -13.68 -10.64 8.12
CA PHE A 203 -13.31 -10.39 6.74
C PHE A 203 -11.80 -10.16 6.65
N THR A 204 -11.24 -10.47 5.49
CA THR A 204 -9.86 -10.15 5.15
C THR A 204 -9.88 -9.36 3.85
N VAL A 205 -9.52 -8.10 3.94
CA VAL A 205 -9.31 -7.23 2.78
C VAL A 205 -7.86 -7.39 2.33
N SER A 206 -7.64 -7.61 1.04
CA SER A 206 -6.32 -7.81 0.45
C SER A 206 -6.08 -6.87 -0.72
N ASN A 207 -4.82 -6.61 -1.03
CA ASN A 207 -4.39 -5.94 -2.24
C ASN A 207 -3.41 -6.87 -2.98
N SER A 208 -3.89 -7.52 -4.05
CA SER A 208 -3.09 -8.40 -4.91
C SER A 208 -2.40 -7.64 -6.05
N GLY A 209 -2.61 -6.33 -6.13
CA GLY A 209 -1.93 -5.45 -7.08
C GLY A 209 -0.46 -5.21 -6.73
N VAL A 210 0.19 -4.37 -7.53
CA VAL A 210 1.60 -4.01 -7.34
C VAL A 210 1.79 -2.61 -6.77
N SER A 211 0.70 -1.90 -6.49
CA SER A 211 0.73 -0.53 -5.95
C SER A 211 -0.03 -0.46 -4.64
N ALA A 212 0.52 0.23 -3.66
CA ALA A 212 -0.20 0.59 -2.44
C ALA A 212 -1.30 1.60 -2.76
N ALA A 213 -2.47 1.43 -2.17
CA ALA A 213 -3.59 2.35 -2.35
C ALA A 213 -4.51 2.40 -1.13
N PRO A 214 -5.19 3.52 -0.91
CA PRO A 214 -6.26 3.59 0.07
C PRO A 214 -7.50 2.84 -0.43
N VAL A 215 -8.08 2.02 0.45
CA VAL A 215 -9.30 1.27 0.19
C VAL A 215 -10.34 1.52 1.28
N ILE A 216 -11.61 1.33 0.92
CA ILE A 216 -12.73 1.40 1.83
C ILE A 216 -13.46 0.06 1.85
N PHE A 217 -13.62 -0.50 3.03
CA PHE A 217 -14.50 -1.62 3.32
C PHE A 217 -15.87 -1.08 3.71
N THR A 218 -16.94 -1.65 3.18
CA THR A 218 -18.32 -1.31 3.54
C THR A 218 -19.12 -2.59 3.73
N ASP A 219 -19.85 -2.62 4.82
CA ASP A 219 -20.72 -3.72 5.19
C ASP A 219 -22.08 -3.22 5.66
N GLY A 220 -23.13 -3.83 5.14
CA GLY A 220 -24.51 -3.63 5.59
C GLY A 220 -24.95 -4.79 6.46
N VAL A 221 -24.59 -4.77 7.74
CA VAL A 221 -24.93 -5.83 8.69
C VAL A 221 -26.42 -6.14 8.66
N PRO A 222 -26.84 -7.41 8.55
CA PRO A 222 -28.23 -7.80 8.42
C PRO A 222 -29.14 -7.24 9.51
N ALA A 223 -30.30 -6.74 9.10
CA ALA A 223 -31.31 -6.28 10.03
C ALA A 223 -31.71 -7.40 11.03
N GLY A 224 -31.83 -7.05 12.29
CA GLY A 224 -32.10 -8.00 13.39
C GLY A 224 -30.87 -8.45 14.13
N LEU A 225 -29.68 -8.12 13.66
CA LEU A 225 -28.42 -8.22 14.42
C LEU A 225 -28.12 -6.87 15.09
N THR A 226 -27.45 -6.93 16.24
CA THR A 226 -26.94 -5.73 16.93
C THR A 226 -25.43 -5.70 16.78
N ILE A 227 -24.87 -4.64 16.20
CA ILE A 227 -23.43 -4.44 16.08
C ILE A 227 -22.87 -4.08 17.45
N LEU A 228 -21.97 -4.91 17.97
CA LEU A 228 -21.28 -4.69 19.26
C LEU A 228 -19.94 -3.99 19.06
N SER A 229 -19.25 -4.31 17.97
CA SER A 229 -17.95 -3.74 17.62
C SER A 229 -17.65 -3.93 16.15
N ALA A 230 -16.93 -2.96 15.57
CA ALA A 230 -16.30 -3.08 14.26
C ALA A 230 -14.89 -2.52 14.32
N VAL A 231 -13.90 -3.31 13.92
CA VAL A 231 -12.47 -2.93 13.94
C VAL A 231 -11.75 -3.44 12.70
N ALA A 232 -10.79 -2.66 12.23
CA ALA A 232 -9.87 -3.07 11.17
C ALA A 232 -8.44 -3.18 11.74
N GLY A 233 -7.66 -4.14 11.27
CA GLY A 233 -6.27 -4.34 11.67
C GLY A 233 -5.37 -3.19 11.24
N SER A 234 -5.71 -2.54 10.14
CA SER A 234 -5.12 -1.27 9.69
C SER A 234 -6.23 -0.31 9.30
N GLY A 235 -6.15 0.95 9.75
CA GLY A 235 -7.17 1.96 9.46
C GLY A 235 -8.17 2.20 10.58
N THR A 236 -9.32 2.78 10.22
CA THR A 236 -10.37 3.19 11.16
C THR A 236 -11.74 2.78 10.67
N CYS A 237 -12.58 2.27 11.57
CA CYS A 237 -13.97 1.93 11.29
C CYS A 237 -14.94 2.93 11.95
N THR A 238 -16.02 3.20 11.27
CA THR A 238 -17.19 3.93 11.76
C THR A 238 -18.44 3.07 11.60
N THR A 239 -19.41 3.24 12.48
CA THR A 239 -20.69 2.54 12.42
C THR A 239 -21.81 3.56 12.43
N ALA A 240 -22.72 3.47 11.45
CA ALA A 240 -23.90 4.31 11.33
C ALA A 240 -25.13 3.42 11.08
N GLY A 241 -25.96 3.23 12.12
CA GLY A 241 -27.06 2.26 12.05
C GLY A 241 -26.54 0.84 11.85
N GLN A 242 -26.94 0.20 10.77
CA GLN A 242 -26.49 -1.14 10.36
C GLN A 242 -25.30 -1.10 9.39
N THR A 243 -24.80 0.06 9.02
CA THR A 243 -23.68 0.18 8.10
C THR A 243 -22.37 0.33 8.86
N VAL A 244 -21.40 -0.53 8.56
CA VAL A 244 -20.00 -0.42 8.97
C VAL A 244 -19.18 0.04 7.79
N SER A 245 -18.35 1.06 7.99
CA SER A 245 -17.40 1.56 6.99
C SER A 245 -16.02 1.67 7.61
N CYS A 246 -15.04 1.01 7.00
CA CYS A 246 -13.64 1.03 7.46
C CYS A 246 -12.75 1.58 6.35
N THR A 247 -12.03 2.66 6.63
CA THR A 247 -11.06 3.24 5.71
C THR A 247 -9.65 2.76 6.08
N MET A 248 -8.98 2.16 5.14
CA MET A 248 -7.58 1.74 5.20
C MET A 248 -6.77 2.71 4.36
N PRO A 249 -6.03 3.66 4.95
CA PRO A 249 -5.42 4.78 4.22
C PRO A 249 -4.28 4.34 3.31
N ASN A 250 -3.69 3.19 3.56
CA ASN A 250 -2.64 2.61 2.75
C ASN A 250 -2.64 1.09 2.92
N LEU A 251 -3.14 0.38 1.92
CA LEU A 251 -3.02 -1.08 1.83
C LEU A 251 -1.90 -1.39 0.84
N GLU A 252 -0.77 -1.82 1.38
CA GLU A 252 0.44 -2.11 0.61
C GLU A 252 0.21 -3.25 -0.40
N ALA A 253 0.99 -3.26 -1.47
CA ALA A 253 1.01 -4.33 -2.45
C ALA A 253 1.29 -5.69 -1.79
N GLY A 254 0.47 -6.69 -2.08
CA GLY A 254 0.58 -8.04 -1.52
C GLY A 254 0.18 -8.15 -0.05
N GLN A 255 -0.31 -7.10 0.60
CA GLN A 255 -0.70 -7.10 1.99
C GLN A 255 -2.20 -7.34 2.18
N SER A 256 -2.55 -7.70 3.41
CA SER A 256 -3.92 -7.92 3.84
C SER A 256 -4.20 -7.25 5.19
N ALA A 257 -5.42 -6.80 5.37
CA ALA A 257 -5.93 -6.21 6.60
C ALA A 257 -7.19 -6.95 7.07
N PRO A 258 -7.20 -7.51 8.28
CA PRO A 258 -8.39 -8.12 8.84
C PRO A 258 -9.41 -7.06 9.27
N VAL A 259 -10.69 -7.33 9.05
CA VAL A 259 -11.82 -6.58 9.57
C VAL A 259 -12.68 -7.54 10.39
N SER A 260 -13.00 -7.14 11.61
CA SER A 260 -13.82 -7.92 12.54
C SER A 260 -15.05 -7.13 12.93
N ILE A 261 -16.23 -7.72 12.72
CA ILE A 261 -17.52 -7.17 13.12
C ILE A 261 -18.18 -8.15 14.08
N ILE A 262 -18.33 -7.73 15.32
CA ILE A 262 -18.97 -8.55 16.34
C ILE A 262 -20.43 -8.16 16.44
N VAL A 263 -21.28 -9.15 16.33
CA VAL A 263 -22.73 -8.97 16.40
C VAL A 263 -23.38 -9.81 17.47
N ALA A 264 -24.47 -9.32 18.05
CA ALA A 264 -25.39 -10.11 18.87
C ALA A 264 -26.65 -10.40 18.05
N ALA A 265 -27.18 -11.60 18.17
CA ALA A 265 -28.40 -12.03 17.51
C ALA A 265 -29.51 -12.27 18.55
N PRO A 266 -30.41 -11.31 18.77
CA PRO A 266 -31.47 -11.49 19.78
C PRO A 266 -32.52 -12.53 19.39
N ASN A 267 -32.71 -12.76 18.09
CA ASN A 267 -33.75 -13.66 17.57
C ASN A 267 -33.15 -14.80 16.75
N ALA A 268 -33.85 -15.93 16.73
CA ALA A 268 -33.54 -17.03 15.83
C ALA A 268 -33.78 -16.62 14.35
N GLY A 269 -32.93 -17.13 13.46
CA GLY A 269 -32.98 -16.82 12.02
C GLY A 269 -31.70 -17.19 11.30
N SER A 270 -31.71 -17.01 9.99
CA SER A 270 -30.49 -17.09 9.17
C SER A 270 -30.15 -15.69 8.67
N TYR A 271 -28.96 -15.22 8.97
CA TYR A 271 -28.48 -13.87 8.67
C TYR A 271 -27.31 -13.97 7.68
N SER A 272 -27.61 -13.71 6.40
CA SER A 272 -26.59 -13.66 5.37
C SER A 272 -26.05 -12.23 5.29
N ASP A 273 -24.77 -12.08 5.58
CA ASP A 273 -24.05 -10.82 5.55
C ASP A 273 -23.23 -10.73 4.27
N THR A 274 -23.11 -9.51 3.72
CA THR A 274 -22.37 -9.27 2.47
C THR A 274 -21.61 -7.97 2.58
N ALA A 275 -20.30 -8.08 2.64
CA ALA A 275 -19.38 -6.95 2.66
C ALA A 275 -18.74 -6.73 1.30
N THR A 276 -18.34 -5.49 1.08
CA THR A 276 -17.64 -5.06 -0.14
C THR A 276 -16.37 -4.29 0.21
N VAL A 277 -15.40 -4.35 -0.69
CA VAL A 277 -14.24 -3.47 -0.70
C VAL A 277 -14.20 -2.68 -1.99
N SER A 278 -13.71 -1.47 -1.95
CA SER A 278 -13.49 -0.65 -3.15
C SER A 278 -12.28 0.27 -2.96
N ALA A 279 -11.73 0.75 -4.07
CA ALA A 279 -10.78 1.85 -4.05
C ALA A 279 -11.42 3.10 -3.42
N LEU A 280 -10.65 3.82 -2.62
CA LEU A 280 -11.12 5.13 -2.12
C LEU A 280 -11.20 6.12 -3.29
N SER A 281 -12.26 6.94 -3.30
CA SER A 281 -12.47 7.94 -4.37
C SER A 281 -11.21 8.82 -4.57
N GLY A 282 -10.79 8.97 -5.82
CA GLY A 282 -9.58 9.73 -6.19
C GLY A 282 -8.27 8.94 -6.06
N SER A 283 -8.32 7.64 -5.70
CA SER A 283 -7.17 6.75 -5.71
C SER A 283 -7.10 5.91 -7.00
N LEU A 284 -6.20 4.92 -7.03
CA LEU A 284 -6.10 3.98 -8.15
C LEU A 284 -7.40 3.21 -8.34
N ALA A 285 -7.79 3.00 -9.58
CA ALA A 285 -8.91 2.14 -9.91
C ALA A 285 -8.57 0.68 -9.64
N ASP A 286 -9.55 -0.06 -9.13
CA ASP A 286 -9.42 -1.50 -8.94
C ASP A 286 -9.52 -2.23 -10.28
N THR A 287 -8.53 -3.07 -10.58
CA THR A 287 -8.44 -3.78 -11.86
C THR A 287 -9.26 -5.07 -11.90
N ASN A 288 -9.71 -5.57 -10.74
CA ASN A 288 -10.45 -6.82 -10.63
C ASN A 288 -11.68 -6.70 -9.69
N PRO A 289 -12.71 -5.93 -10.05
CA PRO A 289 -13.87 -5.73 -9.19
C PRO A 289 -14.69 -7.01 -8.92
N GLY A 290 -14.36 -8.13 -9.57
CA GLY A 290 -15.04 -9.41 -9.38
C GLY A 290 -14.75 -10.10 -8.04
N ASN A 291 -13.66 -9.74 -7.34
CA ASN A 291 -13.28 -10.28 -6.04
C ASN A 291 -13.60 -9.32 -4.86
N ASN A 292 -14.35 -8.25 -5.13
CA ASN A 292 -14.62 -7.17 -4.19
C ASN A 292 -15.79 -7.43 -3.26
N THR A 293 -16.38 -8.60 -3.30
CA THR A 293 -17.55 -8.96 -2.49
C THR A 293 -17.34 -10.28 -1.79
N ALA A 294 -17.63 -10.32 -0.50
CA ALA A 294 -17.63 -11.55 0.29
C ALA A 294 -18.92 -11.65 1.10
N ALA A 295 -19.43 -12.87 1.22
CA ALA A 295 -20.61 -13.16 2.01
C ALA A 295 -20.33 -14.23 3.06
N ALA A 296 -21.03 -14.11 4.20
CA ALA A 296 -21.00 -15.10 5.28
C ALA A 296 -22.38 -15.22 5.91
N THR A 297 -22.77 -16.44 6.31
CA THR A 297 -24.11 -16.69 6.88
C THR A 297 -24.03 -17.19 8.30
N LEU A 298 -24.65 -16.45 9.21
CA LEU A 298 -24.84 -16.81 10.61
C LEU A 298 -26.22 -17.47 10.80
N ASN A 299 -26.23 -18.68 11.33
CA ASN A 299 -27.45 -19.38 11.70
C ASN A 299 -27.70 -19.29 13.20
N VAL A 300 -28.86 -18.79 13.58
CA VAL A 300 -29.26 -18.58 14.95
C VAL A 300 -30.44 -19.50 15.28
N SER A 301 -30.23 -20.45 16.15
CA SER A 301 -31.29 -21.34 16.66
C SER A 301 -32.05 -20.69 17.81
N ALA A 302 -33.31 -21.06 17.98
CA ALA A 302 -34.06 -20.64 19.17
C ALA A 302 -33.37 -21.15 20.45
N LEU A 303 -33.52 -20.40 21.54
CA LEU A 303 -33.09 -20.85 22.86
C LEU A 303 -33.79 -22.19 23.17
N ALA A 304 -32.98 -23.25 23.29
CA ALA A 304 -33.53 -24.51 23.82
C ALA A 304 -33.91 -24.28 25.28
N PRO A 305 -35.04 -24.85 25.75
CA PRO A 305 -35.35 -24.80 27.16
C PRO A 305 -34.25 -25.48 27.94
N VAL A 306 -33.48 -24.68 28.69
CA VAL A 306 -32.37 -25.09 29.59
C VAL A 306 -31.39 -26.11 28.94
N GLY A 307 -30.57 -25.65 28.02
CA GLY A 307 -29.48 -26.44 27.39
C GLY A 307 -28.11 -26.04 27.93
N PRO A 308 -27.05 -26.74 27.51
CA PRO A 308 -25.71 -26.66 28.11
C PRO A 308 -25.08 -25.27 28.04
N ALA A 309 -24.23 -25.00 29.02
CA ALA A 309 -23.60 -23.71 29.28
C ALA A 309 -22.99 -23.06 28.04
N VAL A 310 -23.36 -21.81 27.81
CA VAL A 310 -22.80 -20.95 26.73
C VAL A 310 -21.29 -20.81 26.93
N GLN A 311 -20.53 -20.94 25.85
CA GLN A 311 -19.06 -20.82 25.92
C GLN A 311 -18.60 -19.35 25.74
N CYS A 312 -17.57 -18.97 26.49
CA CYS A 312 -16.84 -17.71 26.27
C CYS A 312 -15.92 -17.84 25.06
N LYS A 313 -16.17 -17.09 24.00
CA LYS A 313 -15.30 -17.04 22.83
C LYS A 313 -14.53 -15.72 22.79
N VAL A 314 -13.21 -15.81 22.79
CA VAL A 314 -12.34 -14.63 22.70
C VAL A 314 -12.21 -14.20 21.25
N VAL A 315 -12.74 -13.03 20.94
CA VAL A 315 -12.68 -12.43 19.58
C VAL A 315 -11.49 -11.48 19.45
N GLN A 316 -11.20 -11.07 18.20
CA GLN A 316 -10.16 -10.10 17.93
C GLN A 316 -10.56 -8.70 18.43
N LEU A 317 -9.90 -8.25 19.49
CA LEU A 317 -10.09 -6.92 20.07
C LEU A 317 -8.85 -6.03 19.89
N ALA A 318 -7.77 -6.54 19.30
CA ALA A 318 -6.59 -5.74 19.03
C ALA A 318 -6.94 -4.57 18.08
N GLY A 319 -6.56 -3.36 18.47
CA GLY A 319 -6.90 -2.14 17.74
C GLY A 319 -8.24 -1.50 18.15
N ALA A 320 -9.06 -2.15 18.98
CA ALA A 320 -10.29 -1.57 19.53
C ALA A 320 -10.03 -0.67 20.75
N PRO A 321 -10.86 0.35 21.00
CA PRO A 321 -10.86 1.08 22.27
C PRO A 321 -11.16 0.13 23.44
N LEU A 322 -10.58 0.40 24.62
CA LEU A 322 -10.87 -0.38 25.82
C LEU A 322 -12.37 -0.36 26.21
N SER A 323 -13.07 0.73 25.91
CA SER A 323 -14.52 0.82 26.13
C SER A 323 -15.29 -0.26 25.36
N VAL A 324 -14.88 -0.53 24.12
CA VAL A 324 -15.45 -1.60 23.29
C VAL A 324 -15.14 -2.97 23.89
N ALA A 325 -13.89 -3.23 24.30
CA ALA A 325 -13.53 -4.50 24.93
C ALA A 325 -14.35 -4.77 26.20
N LYS A 326 -14.66 -3.74 26.99
CA LYS A 326 -15.51 -3.84 28.20
C LYS A 326 -16.95 -4.22 27.89
N LEU A 327 -17.48 -3.84 26.72
CA LEU A 327 -18.83 -4.20 26.27
C LEU A 327 -18.87 -5.59 25.62
N VAL A 328 -17.88 -5.86 24.78
CA VAL A 328 -17.82 -7.06 23.95
C VAL A 328 -17.52 -8.32 24.77
N ILE A 329 -16.54 -8.27 25.66
CA ILE A 329 -16.14 -9.45 26.46
C ILE A 329 -17.33 -10.04 27.24
N PRO A 330 -18.13 -9.26 27.98
CA PRO A 330 -19.33 -9.80 28.63
C PRO A 330 -20.42 -10.28 27.65
N ALA A 331 -20.60 -9.57 26.53
CA ALA A 331 -21.58 -9.97 25.52
C ALA A 331 -21.24 -11.32 24.87
N LEU A 332 -19.97 -11.73 24.93
CA LEU A 332 -19.48 -13.03 24.45
C LEU A 332 -19.40 -14.08 25.59
N ASN A 333 -20.15 -13.88 26.66
CA ASN A 333 -20.20 -14.77 27.82
C ASN A 333 -18.83 -14.95 28.53
N CYS A 334 -17.96 -14.04 28.36
CA CYS A 334 -16.68 -13.97 29.05
C CYS A 334 -16.77 -12.98 30.24
N LYS A 335 -15.88 -13.11 31.21
CA LYS A 335 -15.68 -12.11 32.25
C LYS A 335 -14.47 -11.25 31.85
N LEU A 336 -14.59 -9.93 31.98
CA LEU A 336 -13.43 -9.06 31.83
C LEU A 336 -12.44 -9.37 32.96
N GLY A 337 -11.26 -9.85 32.61
CA GLY A 337 -10.17 -10.14 33.50
C GLY A 337 -9.33 -8.90 33.86
N LYS A 338 -8.04 -9.12 34.12
CA LYS A 338 -7.10 -8.04 34.45
C LYS A 338 -6.88 -7.14 33.25
N VAL A 339 -6.99 -5.82 33.45
CA VAL A 339 -6.60 -4.82 32.45
C VAL A 339 -5.23 -4.27 32.82
N THR A 340 -4.27 -4.41 31.88
CA THR A 340 -2.90 -3.90 32.06
C THR A 340 -2.55 -2.96 30.89
N SER A 341 -1.42 -2.25 31.00
CA SER A 341 -0.97 -1.38 29.94
C SER A 341 0.51 -1.60 29.64
N LYS A 342 0.87 -1.48 28.35
CA LYS A 342 2.23 -1.59 27.84
C LYS A 342 2.49 -0.50 26.79
N ALA A 343 3.71 0.00 26.73
CA ALA A 343 4.08 0.99 25.70
C ALA A 343 4.02 0.36 24.31
N SER A 344 3.48 1.13 23.34
CA SER A 344 3.40 0.72 21.94
C SER A 344 3.64 1.94 21.03
N LYS A 345 4.43 1.75 19.97
CA LYS A 345 4.66 2.77 18.94
C LYS A 345 3.56 2.79 17.87
N SER A 346 2.88 1.65 17.67
CA SER A 346 1.92 1.43 16.59
C SER A 346 0.46 1.55 17.02
N VAL A 347 0.15 1.42 18.31
CA VAL A 347 -1.22 1.45 18.82
C VAL A 347 -1.42 2.65 19.73
N ARG A 348 -2.51 3.40 19.50
CA ARG A 348 -2.87 4.59 20.28
C ARG A 348 -3.07 4.25 21.76
N LYS A 349 -2.79 5.22 22.64
CA LYS A 349 -3.06 5.11 24.08
C LYS A 349 -4.54 4.78 24.34
N GLY A 350 -4.81 3.81 25.21
CA GLY A 350 -6.17 3.37 25.57
C GLY A 350 -6.76 2.30 24.63
N TYR A 351 -6.05 1.92 23.57
CA TYR A 351 -6.49 0.85 22.67
C TYR A 351 -5.87 -0.49 23.04
N VAL A 352 -6.59 -1.57 22.75
CA VAL A 352 -6.19 -2.94 23.06
C VAL A 352 -5.00 -3.36 22.21
N LEU A 353 -3.97 -3.89 22.84
CA LEU A 353 -2.82 -4.51 22.18
C LEU A 353 -3.02 -6.02 21.98
N SER A 354 -3.55 -6.67 23.01
CA SER A 354 -3.77 -8.11 23.01
C SER A 354 -4.75 -8.52 24.10
N THR A 355 -5.29 -9.72 23.95
CA THR A 355 -6.08 -10.42 24.99
C THR A 355 -5.36 -11.68 25.45
N THR A 356 -5.67 -12.12 26.65
CA THR A 356 -5.26 -13.42 27.18
C THR A 356 -6.47 -14.05 27.85
N PRO A 357 -6.99 -15.18 27.33
CA PRO A 357 -6.53 -15.91 26.15
C PRO A 357 -6.56 -15.11 24.85
N ARG A 358 -5.83 -15.60 23.83
CA ARG A 358 -5.79 -14.96 22.51
C ARG A 358 -7.13 -15.12 21.79
N SER A 359 -7.38 -14.25 20.83
CA SER A 359 -8.47 -14.40 19.85
C SER A 359 -8.51 -15.81 19.25
N GLY A 360 -9.72 -16.37 19.13
CA GLY A 360 -9.97 -17.74 18.69
C GLY A 360 -10.11 -18.75 19.84
N ALA A 361 -9.73 -18.41 21.09
CA ALA A 361 -9.91 -19.31 22.23
C ALA A 361 -11.38 -19.48 22.58
N THR A 362 -11.77 -20.73 22.85
CA THR A 362 -13.10 -21.13 23.36
C THR A 362 -12.93 -21.62 24.79
N LEU A 363 -13.66 -21.05 25.73
CA LEU A 363 -13.54 -21.29 27.16
C LEU A 363 -14.92 -21.56 27.75
N ALA A 364 -14.96 -22.03 29.01
CA ALA A 364 -16.22 -22.11 29.77
C ALA A 364 -16.83 -20.72 29.94
N ALA A 365 -18.16 -20.63 29.97
CA ALA A 365 -18.86 -19.36 30.24
C ALA A 365 -18.35 -18.68 31.51
N GLY A 366 -18.24 -17.36 31.48
CA GLY A 366 -17.72 -16.59 32.61
C GLY A 366 -16.19 -16.63 32.76
N SER A 367 -15.46 -17.33 31.85
CA SER A 367 -14.00 -17.34 31.87
C SER A 367 -13.44 -15.93 31.71
N ALA A 368 -12.39 -15.62 32.48
CA ALA A 368 -11.78 -14.31 32.46
C ALA A 368 -10.90 -14.09 31.24
N VAL A 369 -11.13 -13.00 30.51
CA VAL A 369 -10.30 -12.52 29.40
C VAL A 369 -9.59 -11.24 29.85
N SER A 370 -8.28 -11.35 30.05
CA SER A 370 -7.42 -10.21 30.42
C SER A 370 -7.06 -9.41 29.18
N VAL A 371 -6.91 -8.10 29.36
CA VAL A 371 -6.68 -7.15 28.26
C VAL A 371 -5.39 -6.37 28.53
N VAL A 372 -4.54 -6.30 27.52
CA VAL A 372 -3.38 -5.40 27.52
C VAL A 372 -3.70 -4.20 26.64
N THR A 373 -3.64 -3.00 27.17
CA THR A 373 -3.85 -1.75 26.42
C THR A 373 -2.55 -1.03 26.14
N SER A 374 -2.55 -0.17 25.15
CA SER A 374 -1.42 0.71 24.88
C SER A 374 -1.38 1.87 25.87
N SER A 375 -0.21 2.14 26.45
CA SER A 375 0.05 3.39 27.17
C SER A 375 0.56 4.52 26.26
N GLY A 376 0.66 4.27 24.95
CA GLY A 376 1.30 5.14 23.98
C GLY A 376 2.78 4.83 23.78
N PRO A 377 3.49 5.63 23.00
CA PRO A 377 4.92 5.45 22.75
C PRO A 377 5.76 5.46 24.03
N PRO A 378 6.81 4.66 24.11
CA PRO A 378 7.71 4.69 25.27
C PRO A 378 8.31 6.09 25.45
N LYS A 379 8.31 6.58 26.67
CA LYS A 379 8.96 7.86 27.00
C LYS A 379 10.44 7.76 26.68
N LYS A 380 10.96 8.69 25.87
CA LYS A 380 12.41 8.83 25.66
C LYS A 380 13.05 9.17 27.03
N HIS A 381 13.88 8.28 27.55
CA HIS A 381 14.74 8.62 28.67
C HIS A 381 15.64 9.77 28.26
N LYS A 382 15.46 10.94 28.86
CA LYS A 382 16.47 12.00 28.78
C LYS A 382 17.73 11.45 29.46
N LYS A 383 18.77 11.14 28.69
CA LYS A 383 20.11 10.93 29.27
C LYS A 383 20.44 12.19 30.05
N LYS A 384 20.52 12.10 31.39
CA LYS A 384 21.20 13.11 32.19
C LYS A 384 22.64 13.15 31.69
N LYS A 385 23.05 14.25 31.10
CA LYS A 385 24.48 14.58 30.93
C LYS A 385 25.02 14.80 32.36
N HIS A 386 25.94 13.98 32.78
CA HIS A 386 26.89 14.31 33.82
C HIS A 386 28.00 15.17 33.25
#